data_52af96c50b37470fdbf7bbc75b94f619
#
_entry.id   52af96c50b37470fdbf7bbc75b94f619
#
_cell.length_a   1.000
_cell.length_b   1.000
_cell.length_c   1.000
_cell.angle_alpha   90.00
_cell.angle_beta   90.00
_cell.angle_gamma   90.00
#
_symmetry.space_group_name_H-M   'P 1'
#
loop_
_entity.id
_entity.type
_entity.pdbx_description
1 polymer ?
#
loop_
_entity_poly.entity_id
_entity_poly.type
_entity_poly.pdbx_seq_one_letter_code
_entity_poly.pdbx_strand_id
1 'polypeptide(L)'
;GVVRENCALNPSNPYEISKTDFDEILQTTARNFKVEVCLVRPSNVYGPDMRNQSIQQMLNAIQKNVFAFIGPEGASANYVHVHDVVQALDLCLDHPKAANQTFIISAWATMEEMVSGLAGGAGLNPPSRRIPLTLATWLAMTMQFWSRWPLTLSRVQAMTLRSRYSTEKIEKELGWKLTVPIMDGMREFAQNCRHS
;
A
#
# COMPACT_ATOMS: atom_id res chain seq x y z
N GLY A 1 -3.20 11.70 8.76
CA GLY A 1 -4.25 11.21 9.66
C GLY A 1 -4.27 9.70 9.76
N VAL A 2 -5.08 9.16 10.68
CA VAL A 2 -5.29 7.71 10.83
C VAL A 2 -6.63 7.35 10.22
N VAL A 3 -6.62 6.37 9.32
CA VAL A 3 -7.82 5.82 8.66
C VAL A 3 -8.22 4.53 9.38
N ARG A 4 -9.50 4.41 9.74
CA ARG A 4 -10.09 3.26 10.42
C ARG A 4 -11.28 2.74 9.60
N GLU A 5 -11.78 1.57 9.95
CA GLU A 5 -12.89 0.92 9.26
C GLU A 5 -14.19 1.73 9.24
N ASN A 6 -14.38 2.59 10.24
CA ASN A 6 -15.55 3.48 10.36
C ASN A 6 -15.39 4.82 9.64
N CYS A 7 -14.25 5.09 9.00
CA CYS A 7 -14.09 6.31 8.20
C CYS A 7 -14.99 6.25 6.97
N ALA A 8 -15.59 7.41 6.61
CA ALA A 8 -16.38 7.52 5.40
C ALA A 8 -15.54 7.18 4.17
N LEU A 9 -16.08 6.34 3.29
CA LEU A 9 -15.47 6.03 2.01
C LEU A 9 -15.66 7.22 1.07
N ASN A 10 -14.62 7.57 0.33
CA ASN A 10 -14.65 8.64 -0.67
C ASN A 10 -13.99 8.15 -1.97
N PRO A 11 -14.64 7.21 -2.69
CA PRO A 11 -14.10 6.65 -3.92
C PRO A 11 -14.00 7.75 -4.99
N SER A 12 -12.84 7.84 -5.65
CA SER A 12 -12.52 8.91 -6.60
C SER A 12 -12.32 8.42 -8.05
N ASN A 13 -12.19 7.12 -8.24
CA ASN A 13 -11.99 6.54 -9.55
C ASN A 13 -12.91 5.32 -9.76
N PRO A 14 -13.13 4.87 -11.02
CA PRO A 14 -14.06 3.77 -11.33
C PRO A 14 -13.76 2.46 -10.57
N TYR A 15 -12.49 2.16 -10.31
CA TYR A 15 -12.10 0.98 -9.56
C TYR A 15 -12.55 1.08 -8.08
N GLU A 16 -12.27 2.20 -7.43
CA GLU A 16 -12.68 2.45 -6.04
C GLU A 16 -14.22 2.43 -5.90
N ILE A 17 -14.94 3.06 -6.85
CA ILE A 17 -16.39 3.06 -6.90
C ILE A 17 -16.89 1.61 -6.98
N SER A 18 -16.40 0.82 -7.95
CA SER A 18 -16.84 -0.57 -8.12
C SER A 18 -16.58 -1.44 -6.90
N LYS A 19 -15.49 -1.19 -6.15
CA LYS A 19 -15.20 -1.93 -4.91
C LYS A 19 -16.13 -1.52 -3.77
N THR A 20 -16.44 -0.22 -3.66
CA THR A 20 -17.38 0.28 -2.66
C THR A 20 -18.79 -0.26 -2.92
N ASP A 21 -19.26 -0.21 -4.17
CA ASP A 21 -20.56 -0.76 -4.56
C ASP A 21 -20.63 -2.26 -4.30
N PHE A 22 -19.56 -3.00 -4.61
CA PHE A 22 -19.49 -4.44 -4.33
C PHE A 22 -19.60 -4.74 -2.83
N ASP A 23 -18.88 -4.01 -1.98
CA ASP A 23 -18.96 -4.18 -0.52
C ASP A 23 -20.40 -3.97 -0.02
N GLU A 24 -21.11 -2.97 -0.53
CA GLU A 24 -22.49 -2.65 -0.16
C GLU A 24 -23.48 -3.72 -0.63
N ILE A 25 -23.36 -4.14 -1.89
CA ILE A 25 -24.19 -5.21 -2.46
C ILE A 25 -23.97 -6.51 -1.69
N LEU A 26 -22.71 -6.87 -1.41
CA LEU A 26 -22.37 -8.10 -0.70
C LEU A 26 -22.97 -8.10 0.71
N GLN A 27 -22.82 -7.01 1.47
CA GLN A 27 -23.37 -6.91 2.82
C GLN A 27 -24.92 -6.97 2.83
N THR A 28 -25.54 -6.34 1.85
CA THR A 28 -27.02 -6.34 1.72
C THR A 28 -27.52 -7.74 1.36
N THR A 29 -26.89 -8.38 0.38
CA THR A 29 -27.22 -9.74 -0.03
C THR A 29 -27.03 -10.73 1.11
N ALA A 30 -25.91 -10.66 1.81
CA ALA A 30 -25.60 -11.52 2.94
C ALA A 30 -26.69 -11.43 4.04
N ARG A 31 -27.13 -10.21 4.36
CA ARG A 31 -28.24 -9.99 5.32
C ARG A 31 -29.54 -10.64 4.85
N ASN A 32 -29.90 -10.50 3.57
CA ASN A 32 -31.12 -11.08 3.02
C ASN A 32 -31.13 -12.62 3.06
N PHE A 33 -29.97 -13.23 2.80
CA PHE A 33 -29.80 -14.68 2.81
C PHE A 33 -29.33 -15.26 4.14
N LYS A 34 -29.15 -14.42 5.17
CA LYS A 34 -28.63 -14.81 6.50
C LYS A 34 -27.29 -15.52 6.43
N VAL A 35 -26.41 -15.07 5.56
CA VAL A 35 -25.03 -15.55 5.42
C VAL A 35 -24.09 -14.60 6.14
N GLU A 36 -23.16 -15.14 6.90
CA GLU A 36 -22.10 -14.37 7.54
C GLU A 36 -21.03 -13.95 6.52
N VAL A 37 -20.61 -12.70 6.56
CA VAL A 37 -19.60 -12.13 5.65
C VAL A 37 -18.54 -11.40 6.46
N CYS A 38 -17.27 -11.67 6.17
CA CYS A 38 -16.15 -10.89 6.65
C CYS A 38 -15.50 -10.14 5.48
N LEU A 39 -15.38 -8.82 5.60
CA LEU A 39 -14.68 -7.99 4.62
C LEU A 39 -13.26 -7.71 5.08
N VAL A 40 -12.28 -8.13 4.28
CA VAL A 40 -10.87 -7.82 4.49
C VAL A 40 -10.43 -6.77 3.48
N ARG A 41 -9.98 -5.61 3.96
CA ARG A 41 -9.52 -4.48 3.15
C ARG A 41 -8.01 -4.31 3.30
N PRO A 42 -7.20 -5.03 2.51
CA PRO A 42 -5.75 -4.85 2.52
C PRO A 42 -5.36 -3.51 1.89
N SER A 43 -4.30 -2.89 2.40
CA SER A 43 -3.61 -1.82 1.70
C SER A 43 -2.89 -2.37 0.45
N ASN A 44 -1.89 -1.67 -0.10
CA ASN A 44 -1.17 -2.19 -1.27
C ASN A 44 -0.46 -3.50 -0.93
N VAL A 45 -0.96 -4.61 -1.48
CA VAL A 45 -0.38 -5.94 -1.26
C VAL A 45 0.88 -6.08 -2.11
N TYR A 46 1.92 -6.69 -1.55
CA TYR A 46 3.14 -7.03 -2.26
C TYR A 46 3.71 -8.38 -1.79
N GLY A 47 4.60 -8.96 -2.58
CA GLY A 47 5.28 -10.22 -2.26
C GLY A 47 6.35 -10.55 -3.30
N PRO A 48 7.21 -11.55 -3.05
CA PRO A 48 8.38 -11.86 -3.86
C PRO A 48 8.07 -12.15 -5.34
N ASP A 49 6.95 -12.83 -5.62
CA ASP A 49 6.56 -13.23 -6.99
C ASP A 49 5.60 -12.23 -7.65
N MET A 50 5.32 -11.13 -6.98
CA MET A 50 4.33 -10.17 -7.45
C MET A 50 4.94 -9.17 -8.43
N ARG A 51 4.42 -9.12 -9.65
CA ARG A 51 4.81 -8.13 -10.66
C ARG A 51 4.17 -6.76 -10.38
N ASN A 52 4.48 -6.16 -9.22
CA ASN A 52 4.03 -4.81 -8.91
C ASN A 52 4.84 -3.79 -9.71
N GLN A 53 4.25 -3.29 -10.78
CA GLN A 53 4.92 -2.35 -11.68
C GLN A 53 5.40 -1.08 -10.96
N SER A 54 4.69 -0.59 -9.95
CA SER A 54 5.07 0.63 -9.22
C SER A 54 6.33 0.43 -8.37
N ILE A 55 6.41 -0.68 -7.63
CA ILE A 55 7.60 -1.03 -6.82
C ILE A 55 8.78 -1.34 -7.74
N GLN A 56 8.55 -2.08 -8.83
CA GLN A 56 9.59 -2.39 -9.81
C GLN A 56 10.14 -1.13 -10.48
N GLN A 57 9.28 -0.18 -10.86
CA GLN A 57 9.72 1.10 -11.43
C GLN A 57 10.52 1.93 -10.42
N MET A 58 10.12 1.90 -9.14
CA MET A 58 10.86 2.55 -8.05
C MET A 58 12.25 1.92 -7.89
N LEU A 59 12.34 0.59 -7.84
CA LEU A 59 13.60 -0.14 -7.78
C LEU A 59 14.50 0.18 -8.98
N ASN A 60 13.96 0.19 -10.18
CA ASN A 60 14.69 0.56 -11.39
C ASN A 60 15.22 2.00 -11.34
N ALA A 61 14.45 2.95 -10.79
CA ALA A 61 14.90 4.32 -10.62
C ALA A 61 16.03 4.44 -9.59
N ILE A 62 15.99 3.65 -8.51
CA ILE A 62 17.05 3.57 -7.50
C ILE A 62 18.33 3.00 -8.14
N GLN A 63 18.22 1.90 -8.87
CA GLN A 63 19.36 1.25 -9.57
C GLN A 63 20.02 2.17 -10.59
N LYS A 64 19.22 2.98 -11.29
CA LYS A 64 19.71 3.98 -12.27
C LYS A 64 20.19 5.27 -11.60
N ASN A 65 20.15 5.37 -10.29
CA ASN A 65 20.49 6.59 -9.53
C ASN A 65 19.73 7.86 -9.97
N VAL A 66 18.46 7.69 -10.40
CA VAL A 66 17.58 8.79 -10.82
C VAL A 66 16.40 9.00 -9.86
N PHE A 67 16.28 8.18 -8.82
CA PHE A 67 15.24 8.33 -7.82
C PHE A 67 15.46 9.60 -6.98
N ALA A 68 14.37 10.30 -6.69
CA ALA A 68 14.34 11.39 -5.73
C ALA A 68 13.03 11.39 -4.95
N PHE A 69 13.10 11.67 -3.65
CA PHE A 69 11.93 11.91 -2.83
C PHE A 69 11.26 13.22 -3.21
N ILE A 70 9.95 13.35 -2.96
CA ILE A 70 9.16 14.54 -3.23
C ILE A 70 8.68 15.16 -1.92
N GLY A 71 8.92 16.45 -1.77
CA GLY A 71 8.48 17.19 -0.58
C GLY A 71 9.23 16.79 0.70
N PRO A 72 8.71 17.15 1.88
CA PRO A 72 9.35 16.88 3.17
C PRO A 72 9.32 15.39 3.53
N GLU A 73 10.18 15.00 4.48
CA GLU A 73 10.27 13.63 4.99
C GLU A 73 8.99 13.14 5.66
N GLY A 74 8.86 11.81 5.81
CA GLY A 74 7.80 11.15 6.54
C GLY A 74 6.50 11.00 5.73
N ALA A 75 6.57 10.95 4.39
CA ALA A 75 5.47 10.47 3.58
C ALA A 75 5.17 9.00 3.91
N SER A 76 3.88 8.64 3.93
CA SER A 76 3.44 7.30 4.35
C SER A 76 3.56 6.30 3.20
N ALA A 77 4.15 5.15 3.48
CA ALA A 77 4.06 3.95 2.68
C ALA A 77 3.14 2.95 3.41
N ASN A 78 1.95 2.72 2.83
CA ASN A 78 0.99 1.76 3.36
C ASN A 78 0.99 0.53 2.43
N TYR A 79 1.70 -0.49 2.85
CA TYR A 79 1.84 -1.74 2.14
C TYR A 79 1.64 -2.90 3.10
N VAL A 80 1.30 -4.06 2.60
CA VAL A 80 1.19 -5.28 3.41
C VAL A 80 1.75 -6.44 2.61
N HIS A 81 2.56 -7.26 3.26
CA HIS A 81 3.11 -8.45 2.62
C HIS A 81 2.01 -9.49 2.39
N VAL A 82 2.05 -10.22 1.28
CA VAL A 82 1.04 -11.23 0.93
C VAL A 82 0.87 -12.29 2.02
N HIS A 83 1.95 -12.68 2.69
CA HIS A 83 1.92 -13.62 3.82
C HIS A 83 1.02 -13.12 4.96
N ASP A 84 1.12 -11.84 5.33
CA ASP A 84 0.31 -11.24 6.39
C ASP A 84 -1.16 -11.13 5.98
N VAL A 85 -1.46 -10.96 4.69
CA VAL A 85 -2.83 -10.99 4.17
C VAL A 85 -3.41 -12.40 4.24
N VAL A 86 -2.64 -13.42 3.85
CA VAL A 86 -3.08 -14.83 3.95
C VAL A 86 -3.36 -15.20 5.40
N GLN A 87 -2.48 -14.85 6.33
CA GLN A 87 -2.69 -15.05 7.77
C GLN A 87 -3.98 -14.36 8.26
N ALA A 88 -4.26 -13.15 7.80
CA ALA A 88 -5.49 -12.44 8.17
C ALA A 88 -6.74 -13.13 7.62
N LEU A 89 -6.69 -13.61 6.37
CA LEU A 89 -7.80 -14.36 5.77
C LEU A 89 -8.08 -15.66 6.52
N ASP A 90 -7.02 -16.39 6.87
CA ASP A 90 -7.11 -17.64 7.64
C ASP A 90 -7.78 -17.39 9.02
N LEU A 91 -7.35 -16.36 9.74
CA LEU A 91 -7.99 -15.94 10.98
C LEU A 91 -9.47 -15.56 10.80
N CYS A 92 -9.81 -14.90 9.70
CA CYS A 92 -11.20 -14.51 9.42
C CYS A 92 -12.12 -15.69 9.09
N LEU A 93 -11.59 -16.81 8.58
CA LEU A 93 -12.39 -18.00 8.25
C LEU A 93 -12.93 -18.69 9.51
N ASP A 94 -12.12 -18.82 10.54
CA ASP A 94 -12.44 -19.68 11.69
C ASP A 94 -12.81 -18.89 12.96
N HIS A 95 -12.53 -17.58 13.01
CA HIS A 95 -12.71 -16.82 14.23
C HIS A 95 -14.15 -16.28 14.37
N PRO A 96 -14.89 -16.63 15.47
CA PRO A 96 -16.31 -16.29 15.62
C PRO A 96 -16.58 -14.77 15.64
N LYS A 97 -15.58 -13.95 16.03
CA LYS A 97 -15.72 -12.49 16.00
C LYS A 97 -15.52 -11.87 14.61
N ALA A 98 -15.18 -12.67 13.60
CA ALA A 98 -15.01 -12.18 12.23
C ALA A 98 -16.33 -12.01 11.49
N ALA A 99 -17.37 -12.73 11.93
CA ALA A 99 -18.69 -12.71 11.30
C ALA A 99 -19.27 -11.29 11.21
N ASN A 100 -19.66 -10.89 10.02
CA ASN A 100 -20.26 -9.58 9.72
C ASN A 100 -19.38 -8.38 10.07
N GLN A 101 -18.06 -8.56 10.07
CA GLN A 101 -17.09 -7.52 10.35
C GLN A 101 -16.33 -7.08 9.11
N THR A 102 -15.75 -5.89 9.21
CA THR A 102 -14.77 -5.37 8.25
C THR A 102 -13.47 -5.13 8.97
N PHE A 103 -12.35 -5.55 8.38
CA PHE A 103 -11.01 -5.37 8.91
C PHE A 103 -10.07 -4.74 7.88
N ILE A 104 -9.30 -3.77 8.32
CA ILE A 104 -8.19 -3.20 7.54
C ILE A 104 -6.91 -3.98 7.85
N ILE A 105 -6.19 -4.38 6.80
CA ILE A 105 -4.90 -5.06 6.90
C ILE A 105 -3.85 -4.19 6.23
N SER A 106 -2.89 -3.71 7.01
CA SER A 106 -1.83 -2.84 6.53
C SER A 106 -0.59 -2.93 7.41
N ALA A 107 0.58 -2.73 6.81
CA ALA A 107 1.73 -2.24 7.52
C ALA A 107 1.94 -0.76 7.15
N TRP A 108 2.63 -0.04 8.02
CA TRP A 108 2.99 1.35 7.80
C TRP A 108 4.49 1.53 8.01
N ALA A 109 5.09 2.28 7.10
CA ALA A 109 6.45 2.80 7.21
C ALA A 109 6.49 4.19 6.59
N THR A 110 7.61 4.88 6.75
CA THR A 110 7.91 6.06 5.95
C THR A 110 8.34 5.64 4.53
N MET A 111 8.19 6.53 3.57
CA MET A 111 8.71 6.31 2.21
C MET A 111 10.24 6.11 2.23
N GLU A 112 10.91 6.77 3.15
CA GLU A 112 12.36 6.65 3.37
C GLU A 112 12.75 5.23 3.81
N GLU A 113 12.02 4.65 4.75
CA GLU A 113 12.25 3.27 5.22
C GLU A 113 11.96 2.25 4.11
N MET A 114 10.86 2.42 3.38
CA MET A 114 10.52 1.57 2.23
C MET A 114 11.63 1.59 1.16
N VAL A 115 12.08 2.78 0.77
CA VAL A 115 13.14 2.97 -0.23
C VAL A 115 14.49 2.44 0.27
N SER A 116 14.77 2.59 1.58
CA SER A 116 15.96 2.01 2.21
C SER A 116 15.96 0.48 2.12
N GLY A 117 14.80 -0.16 2.33
CA GLY A 117 14.64 -1.60 2.13
C GLY A 117 14.96 -2.03 0.69
N LEU A 118 14.37 -1.35 -0.31
CA LEU A 118 14.62 -1.62 -1.73
C LEU A 118 16.09 -1.43 -2.10
N ALA A 119 16.71 -0.33 -1.68
CA ALA A 119 18.11 -0.04 -1.96
C ALA A 119 19.02 -1.10 -1.32
N GLY A 120 18.79 -1.45 -0.05
CA GLY A 120 19.54 -2.46 0.67
C GLY A 120 19.46 -3.85 0.03
N GLY A 121 18.25 -4.28 -0.42
CA GLY A 121 18.06 -5.51 -1.16
C GLY A 121 18.79 -5.50 -2.52
N ALA A 122 18.84 -4.34 -3.17
CA ALA A 122 19.62 -4.12 -4.39
C ALA A 122 21.14 -3.99 -4.12
N GLY A 123 21.62 -3.99 -2.86
CA GLY A 123 23.03 -3.79 -2.50
C GLY A 123 23.53 -2.38 -2.81
N LEU A 124 22.63 -1.40 -2.76
CA LEU A 124 22.89 0.01 -3.03
C LEU A 124 22.69 0.84 -1.76
N ASN A 125 23.34 2.00 -1.71
CA ASN A 125 23.07 2.98 -0.68
C ASN A 125 21.69 3.63 -0.92
N PRO A 126 20.92 3.92 0.14
CA PRO A 126 19.66 4.62 0.01
C PRO A 126 19.84 5.99 -0.67
N PRO A 127 18.98 6.34 -1.63
CA PRO A 127 19.03 7.67 -2.24
C PRO A 127 18.68 8.76 -1.22
N SER A 128 19.36 9.90 -1.31
CA SER A 128 19.13 11.08 -0.44
C SER A 128 18.55 12.28 -1.18
N ARG A 129 18.48 12.22 -2.51
CA ARG A 129 18.00 13.33 -3.34
C ARG A 129 16.55 13.62 -3.05
N ARG A 130 16.21 14.93 -2.97
CA ARG A 130 14.85 15.38 -2.70
C ARG A 130 14.48 16.57 -3.59
N ILE A 131 13.27 16.54 -4.13
CA ILE A 131 12.71 17.59 -4.99
C ILE A 131 11.63 18.33 -4.18
N PRO A 132 11.64 19.68 -4.15
CA PRO A 132 10.56 20.44 -3.54
C PRO A 132 9.20 20.08 -4.15
N LEU A 133 8.16 20.00 -3.31
CA LEU A 133 6.81 19.63 -3.76
C LEU A 133 6.29 20.56 -4.85
N THR A 134 6.53 21.86 -4.72
CA THR A 134 6.11 22.87 -5.70
C THR A 134 6.72 22.61 -7.09
N LEU A 135 8.02 22.30 -7.13
CA LEU A 135 8.71 21.99 -8.38
C LEU A 135 8.21 20.67 -8.98
N ALA A 136 8.03 19.62 -8.16
CA ALA A 136 7.51 18.34 -8.62
C ALA A 136 6.09 18.45 -9.18
N THR A 137 5.22 19.23 -8.53
CA THR A 137 3.86 19.49 -8.99
C THR A 137 3.87 20.27 -10.32
N TRP A 138 4.68 21.32 -10.42
CA TRP A 138 4.81 22.09 -11.66
C TRP A 138 5.29 21.24 -12.83
N LEU A 139 6.32 20.41 -12.62
CA LEU A 139 6.81 19.47 -13.62
C LEU A 139 5.74 18.45 -14.03
N ALA A 140 4.99 17.89 -13.05
CA ALA A 140 3.91 16.95 -13.35
C ALA A 140 2.78 17.58 -14.17
N MET A 141 2.45 18.86 -13.92
CA MET A 141 1.41 19.60 -14.67
C MET A 141 1.84 19.95 -16.06
N THR A 142 3.08 20.40 -16.27
CA THR A 142 3.57 20.87 -17.58
C THR A 142 3.91 19.73 -18.52
N MET A 143 4.39 18.61 -17.98
CA MET A 143 4.87 17.48 -18.79
C MET A 143 3.86 16.34 -18.94
N GLN A 144 2.62 16.48 -18.44
CA GLN A 144 1.56 15.48 -18.57
C GLN A 144 1.20 15.09 -20.02
N PHE A 145 1.49 15.97 -20.98
CA PHE A 145 1.27 15.71 -22.41
C PHE A 145 2.33 14.78 -23.03
N TRP A 146 3.43 14.51 -22.32
CA TRP A 146 4.48 13.60 -22.79
C TRP A 146 4.22 12.20 -22.24
N SER A 147 3.67 11.31 -23.07
CA SER A 147 3.19 9.96 -22.68
C SER A 147 4.24 9.06 -21.99
N ARG A 148 5.52 9.40 -22.09
CA ARG A 148 6.64 8.68 -21.46
C ARG A 148 7.19 9.34 -20.19
N TRP A 149 6.56 10.46 -19.72
CA TRP A 149 7.06 11.15 -18.53
C TRP A 149 6.71 10.39 -17.25
N PRO A 150 7.70 10.08 -16.40
CA PRO A 150 7.49 9.20 -15.25
C PRO A 150 6.79 9.89 -14.07
N LEU A 151 6.76 11.22 -14.02
CA LEU A 151 6.20 11.98 -12.91
C LEU A 151 4.79 12.47 -13.26
N THR A 152 3.77 11.85 -12.66
CA THR A 152 2.37 12.25 -12.79
C THR A 152 1.86 12.87 -11.49
N LEU A 153 0.77 13.66 -11.55
CA LEU A 153 0.15 14.25 -10.35
C LEU A 153 -0.25 13.17 -9.33
N SER A 154 -0.79 12.04 -9.79
CA SER A 154 -1.14 10.91 -8.91
C SER A 154 0.08 10.31 -8.20
N ARG A 155 1.23 10.25 -8.87
CA ARG A 155 2.49 9.82 -8.23
C ARG A 155 3.01 10.84 -7.22
N VAL A 156 2.92 12.14 -7.54
CA VAL A 156 3.28 13.20 -6.58
C VAL A 156 2.41 13.09 -5.33
N GLN A 157 1.10 12.91 -5.51
CA GLN A 157 0.16 12.72 -4.39
C GLN A 157 0.49 11.48 -3.57
N ALA A 158 0.71 10.33 -4.22
CA ALA A 158 1.07 9.08 -3.54
C ALA A 158 2.37 9.19 -2.73
N MET A 159 3.38 9.88 -3.28
CA MET A 159 4.67 10.10 -2.61
C MET A 159 4.66 11.18 -1.52
N THR A 160 3.54 11.87 -1.34
CA THR A 160 3.38 12.93 -0.33
C THR A 160 2.25 12.64 0.66
N LEU A 161 1.56 11.52 0.49
CA LEU A 161 0.49 11.08 1.37
C LEU A 161 1.00 10.93 2.81
N ARG A 162 0.19 11.40 3.78
CA ARG A 162 0.50 11.32 5.21
C ARG A 162 -0.68 10.72 5.98
N SER A 163 -1.12 9.55 5.53
CA SER A 163 -2.15 8.77 6.20
C SER A 163 -1.62 7.39 6.58
N ARG A 164 -2.11 6.88 7.70
CA ARG A 164 -1.82 5.53 8.19
C ARG A 164 -3.14 4.77 8.30
N TYR A 165 -3.19 3.56 7.79
CA TYR A 165 -4.30 2.65 8.01
C TYR A 165 -4.13 1.90 9.33
N SER A 166 -5.15 1.96 10.19
CA SER A 166 -5.11 1.31 11.51
C SER A 166 -5.48 -0.16 11.39
N THR A 167 -4.69 -1.02 12.01
CA THR A 167 -4.94 -2.46 12.16
C THR A 167 -5.40 -2.83 13.58
N GLU A 168 -5.61 -1.81 14.43
CA GLU A 168 -5.97 -2.02 15.85
C GLU A 168 -7.18 -2.93 16.04
N LYS A 169 -8.16 -2.89 15.12
CA LYS A 169 -9.37 -3.70 15.23
C LYS A 169 -9.05 -5.17 15.08
N ILE A 170 -8.40 -5.57 13.99
CA ILE A 170 -8.07 -6.97 13.75
C ILE A 170 -7.09 -7.52 14.79
N GLU A 171 -6.14 -6.70 15.24
CA GLU A 171 -5.19 -7.07 16.28
C GLU A 171 -5.90 -7.40 17.61
N LYS A 172 -6.86 -6.54 18.02
CA LYS A 172 -7.61 -6.72 19.28
C LYS A 172 -8.66 -7.82 19.20
N GLU A 173 -9.36 -7.95 18.09
CA GLU A 173 -10.51 -8.84 17.96
C GLU A 173 -10.11 -10.26 17.55
N LEU A 174 -9.15 -10.39 16.62
CA LEU A 174 -8.74 -11.68 16.07
C LEU A 174 -7.31 -12.08 16.46
N GLY A 175 -6.55 -11.21 17.14
CA GLY A 175 -5.17 -11.49 17.53
C GLY A 175 -4.16 -11.49 16.38
N TRP A 176 -4.53 -10.90 15.23
CA TRP A 176 -3.62 -10.75 14.09
C TRP A 176 -2.38 -9.95 14.47
N LYS A 177 -1.24 -10.33 13.93
CA LYS A 177 0.04 -9.63 14.14
C LYS A 177 0.78 -9.48 12.82
N LEU A 178 1.30 -8.29 12.58
CA LEU A 178 2.21 -8.06 11.47
C LEU A 178 3.48 -8.89 11.65
N THR A 179 3.82 -9.71 10.65
CA THR A 179 5.02 -10.57 10.68
C THR A 179 6.13 -10.05 9.78
N VAL A 180 5.79 -9.35 8.68
CA VAL A 180 6.77 -8.83 7.71
C VAL A 180 6.76 -7.30 7.71
N PRO A 181 7.71 -6.63 8.41
CA PRO A 181 7.88 -5.19 8.31
C PRO A 181 8.16 -4.75 6.87
N ILE A 182 7.65 -3.57 6.48
CA ILE A 182 7.77 -3.08 5.08
C ILE A 182 9.24 -3.04 4.62
N MET A 183 10.14 -2.56 5.45
CA MET A 183 11.57 -2.45 5.09
C MET A 183 12.18 -3.82 4.76
N ASP A 184 11.84 -4.85 5.53
CA ASP A 184 12.38 -6.21 5.35
C ASP A 184 11.77 -6.88 4.12
N GLY A 185 10.46 -6.81 3.95
CA GLY A 185 9.78 -7.34 2.77
C GLY A 185 10.20 -6.63 1.47
N MET A 186 10.48 -5.33 1.50
CA MET A 186 11.01 -4.61 0.34
C MET A 186 12.45 -4.99 0.03
N ARG A 187 13.25 -5.33 1.06
CA ARG A 187 14.59 -5.88 0.87
C ARG A 187 14.53 -7.24 0.16
N GLU A 188 13.67 -8.13 0.63
CA GLU A 188 13.43 -9.43 0.01
C GLU A 188 12.96 -9.29 -1.45
N PHE A 189 11.97 -8.43 -1.69
CA PHE A 189 11.48 -8.14 -3.04
C PHE A 189 12.62 -7.72 -3.99
N ALA A 190 13.48 -6.81 -3.57
CA ALA A 190 14.58 -6.33 -4.39
C ALA A 190 15.66 -7.39 -4.62
N GLN A 191 15.90 -8.31 -3.66
CA GLN A 191 16.80 -9.45 -3.82
C GLN A 191 16.28 -10.43 -4.89
N ASN A 192 14.99 -10.76 -4.85
CA ASN A 192 14.36 -11.68 -5.81
C ASN A 192 14.38 -11.11 -7.23
N CYS A 193 14.21 -9.78 -7.40
CA CYS A 193 14.33 -9.14 -8.71
C CYS A 193 15.75 -9.16 -9.32
N ARG A 194 16.79 -9.54 -8.56
CA ARG A 194 18.16 -9.71 -9.08
C ARG A 194 18.38 -11.06 -9.73
N HIS A 195 17.60 -12.06 -9.35
CA HIS A 195 17.76 -13.43 -9.78
C HIS A 195 16.81 -13.83 -10.93
N SER A 196 15.93 -12.92 -11.33
CA SER A 196 15.00 -13.04 -12.47
C SER A 196 15.50 -12.29 -13.69
#